data_f27d84335465b936298e2fa9cfae1cb7
#
_entry.id   f27d84335465b936298e2fa9cfae1cb7
#
_cell.length_a   1.000
_cell.length_b   1.000
_cell.length_c   1.000
_cell.angle_alpha   90.00
_cell.angle_beta   90.00
_cell.angle_gamma   90.00
#
_symmetry.space_group_name_H-M   'P 1'
#
loop_
_entity.id
_entity.type
_entity.pdbx_description
1 polymer ?
#
loop_
_entity_poly.entity_id
_entity_poly.type
_entity_poly.pdbx_seq_one_letter_code
_entity_poly.pdbx_strand_id
1 'polypeptide(L)'
;MIKLVCFDFDGVFTDGKIYYDSDNNAIKYYNVRDGCACMLLQTHNIKTGIITAFNSDSIKINDKPIQNIINHLKFDYVSVGQSGKLDILKKWVAEMDIEMSQVAYIGDDISDIPVLQSVGFSACPNDAIDQCKD
;
A
#
# COMPACT_ATOMS: atom_id res chain seq x y z
N MET A 1 8.00 13.52 13.91
CA MET A 1 6.66 13.76 13.31
C MET A 1 6.58 13.04 11.97
N ILE A 2 5.53 12.26 11.72
CA ILE A 2 5.34 11.52 10.46
C ILE A 2 5.06 12.50 9.31
N LYS A 3 5.72 12.28 8.20
CA LYS A 3 5.61 13.09 6.95
C LYS A 3 5.04 12.30 5.78
N LEU A 4 5.20 10.97 5.81
CA LEU A 4 4.75 10.06 4.77
C LEU A 4 4.07 8.85 5.41
N VAL A 5 2.89 8.49 4.94
CA VAL A 5 2.21 7.24 5.29
C VAL A 5 2.10 6.39 4.03
N CYS A 6 2.72 5.23 4.07
CA CYS A 6 2.69 4.27 2.97
C CYS A 6 1.94 3.01 3.34
N PHE A 7 1.34 2.39 2.33
CA PHE A 7 0.49 1.22 2.49
C PHE A 7 0.88 0.14 1.47
N ASP A 8 0.75 -1.12 1.85
CA ASP A 8 0.44 -2.18 0.90
C ASP A 8 -1.03 -2.07 0.46
N PHE A 9 -1.41 -2.74 -0.60
CA PHE A 9 -2.77 -2.71 -1.13
C PHE A 9 -3.57 -3.95 -0.70
N ASP A 10 -3.12 -5.13 -1.10
CA ASP A 10 -3.82 -6.38 -0.79
C ASP A 10 -3.66 -6.75 0.69
N GLY A 11 -4.77 -6.99 1.36
CA GLY A 11 -4.80 -7.27 2.79
C GLY A 11 -4.77 -6.04 3.69
N VAL A 12 -4.49 -4.84 3.14
CA VAL A 12 -4.52 -3.56 3.87
C VAL A 12 -5.75 -2.75 3.48
N PHE A 13 -5.89 -2.37 2.20
CA PHE A 13 -7.10 -1.73 1.68
C PHE A 13 -8.19 -2.74 1.33
N THR A 14 -7.82 -3.96 0.95
CA THR A 14 -8.73 -5.06 0.63
C THR A 14 -8.70 -6.12 1.73
N ASP A 15 -9.56 -7.11 1.61
CA ASP A 15 -9.58 -8.29 2.49
C ASP A 15 -8.52 -9.36 2.11
N GLY A 16 -7.62 -9.05 1.18
CA GLY A 16 -6.58 -9.96 0.69
C GLY A 16 -7.09 -11.00 -0.32
N LYS A 17 -8.36 -10.97 -0.70
CA LYS A 17 -8.96 -11.91 -1.65
C LYS A 17 -9.09 -11.29 -3.02
N ILE A 18 -9.02 -12.14 -4.05
CA ILE A 18 -9.31 -11.77 -5.43
C ILE A 18 -10.58 -12.51 -5.85
N TYR A 19 -11.55 -11.75 -6.32
CA TYR A 19 -12.78 -12.28 -6.89
C TYR A 19 -12.70 -12.13 -8.41
N TYR A 20 -13.22 -13.11 -9.15
CA TYR A 20 -13.28 -13.07 -10.61
C TYR A 20 -14.72 -13.11 -11.09
N ASP A 21 -15.05 -12.26 -12.06
CA ASP A 21 -16.31 -12.36 -12.78
C ASP A 21 -16.24 -13.42 -13.91
N SER A 22 -17.35 -13.63 -14.62
CA SER A 22 -17.43 -14.59 -15.73
C SER A 22 -16.52 -14.23 -16.91
N ASP A 23 -16.10 -12.98 -17.02
CA ASP A 23 -15.21 -12.48 -18.09
C ASP A 23 -13.76 -12.41 -17.64
N ASN A 24 -13.45 -13.05 -16.50
CA ASN A 24 -12.11 -13.09 -15.90
C ASN A 24 -11.56 -11.72 -15.48
N ASN A 25 -12.44 -10.78 -15.16
CA ASN A 25 -12.02 -9.51 -14.57
C ASN A 25 -11.81 -9.68 -13.06
N ALA A 26 -10.72 -9.13 -12.54
CA ALA A 26 -10.49 -9.09 -11.10
C ALA A 26 -11.40 -8.06 -10.44
N ILE A 27 -12.05 -8.47 -9.36
CA ILE A 27 -12.89 -7.60 -8.54
C ILE A 27 -12.24 -7.51 -7.16
N LYS A 28 -11.99 -6.29 -6.68
CA LYS A 28 -11.50 -6.02 -5.34
C LYS A 28 -12.35 -4.95 -4.68
N TYR A 29 -12.52 -5.07 -3.38
CA TYR A 29 -13.26 -4.12 -2.57
C TYR A 29 -12.30 -3.36 -1.67
N TYR A 30 -12.57 -2.08 -1.45
CA TYR A 30 -11.93 -1.32 -0.38
C TYR A 30 -12.98 -0.60 0.47
N ASN A 31 -12.61 -0.27 1.70
CA ASN A 31 -13.49 0.43 2.61
C ASN A 31 -13.44 1.93 2.35
N VAL A 32 -14.59 2.56 2.19
CA VAL A 32 -14.72 4.02 1.99
C VAL A 32 -14.05 4.79 3.13
N ARG A 33 -14.05 4.27 4.35
CA ARG A 33 -13.40 4.90 5.50
C ARG A 33 -11.89 5.00 5.33
N ASP A 34 -11.25 4.02 4.68
CA ASP A 34 -9.81 4.07 4.38
C ASP A 34 -9.50 5.17 3.35
N GLY A 35 -10.37 5.34 2.36
CA GLY A 35 -10.29 6.47 1.44
C GLY A 35 -10.42 7.82 2.14
N CYS A 36 -11.35 7.94 3.08
CA CYS A 36 -11.48 9.15 3.92
C CYS A 36 -10.24 9.39 4.77
N ALA A 37 -9.63 8.34 5.33
CA ALA A 37 -8.39 8.46 6.10
C ALA A 37 -7.23 9.00 5.24
N CYS A 38 -7.08 8.50 4.01
CA CYS A 38 -6.07 9.03 3.07
C CYS A 38 -6.30 10.51 2.77
N MET A 39 -7.55 10.91 2.54
CA MET A 39 -7.89 12.31 2.30
C MET A 39 -7.56 13.18 3.52
N LEU A 40 -7.86 12.73 4.74
CA LEU A 40 -7.52 13.44 5.97
C LEU A 40 -6.02 13.62 6.14
N LEU A 41 -5.21 12.60 5.87
CA LEU A 41 -3.75 12.70 5.88
C LEU A 41 -3.27 13.81 4.93
N GLN A 42 -3.78 13.81 3.70
CA GLN A 42 -3.42 14.80 2.68
C GLN A 42 -3.81 16.23 3.08
N THR A 43 -5.00 16.41 3.68
CA THR A 43 -5.43 17.73 4.18
C THR A 43 -4.55 18.26 5.34
N HIS A 44 -3.86 17.36 6.04
CA HIS A 44 -2.89 17.70 7.09
C HIS A 44 -1.44 17.75 6.60
N ASN A 45 -1.23 17.84 5.29
CA ASN A 45 0.08 17.89 4.64
C ASN A 45 0.96 16.66 4.93
N ILE A 46 0.35 15.51 5.18
CA ILE A 46 1.02 14.21 5.26
C ILE A 46 0.90 13.55 3.90
N LYS A 47 2.03 13.24 3.28
CA LYS A 47 2.04 12.55 1.99
C LYS A 47 1.57 11.11 2.15
N THR A 48 0.97 10.58 1.10
CA THR A 48 0.49 9.19 1.05
C THR A 48 1.15 8.43 -0.09
N GLY A 49 1.46 7.18 0.15
CA GLY A 49 2.06 6.30 -0.84
C GLY A 49 1.45 4.90 -0.83
N ILE A 50 1.45 4.25 -1.97
CA ILE A 50 1.05 2.86 -2.10
C ILE A 50 2.13 2.07 -2.80
N ILE A 51 2.50 0.92 -2.24
CA ILE A 51 3.48 0.00 -2.80
C ILE A 51 2.85 -1.39 -2.84
N THR A 52 2.47 -1.83 -4.02
CA THR A 52 1.92 -3.17 -4.23
C THR A 52 2.75 -3.95 -5.24
N ALA A 53 3.09 -5.19 -4.89
CA ALA A 53 3.79 -6.11 -5.78
C ALA A 53 2.84 -6.79 -6.78
N PHE A 54 1.54 -6.55 -6.69
CA PHE A 54 0.55 -7.13 -7.60
C PHE A 54 0.92 -6.85 -9.06
N ASN A 55 1.07 -7.92 -9.84
CA ASN A 55 1.38 -7.86 -11.26
C ASN A 55 0.33 -8.64 -12.06
N SER A 56 -0.52 -7.92 -12.76
CA SER A 56 -1.57 -8.47 -13.60
C SER A 56 -1.05 -9.30 -14.78
N ASP A 57 0.13 -8.95 -15.29
CA ASP A 57 0.71 -9.64 -16.45
C ASP A 57 1.08 -11.08 -16.13
N SER A 58 1.53 -11.35 -14.90
CA SER A 58 1.91 -12.69 -14.46
C SER A 58 0.74 -13.66 -14.36
N ILE A 59 -0.46 -13.16 -14.13
CA ILE A 59 -1.69 -13.98 -13.94
C ILE A 59 -2.76 -13.71 -15.01
N LYS A 60 -2.44 -12.91 -16.02
CA LYS A 60 -3.31 -12.59 -17.18
C LYS A 60 -4.72 -12.16 -16.80
N ILE A 61 -4.85 -11.30 -15.81
CA ILE A 61 -6.12 -10.70 -15.41
C ILE A 61 -6.20 -9.23 -15.84
N ASN A 62 -7.42 -8.75 -15.99
CA ASN A 62 -7.67 -7.34 -16.20
C ASN A 62 -7.56 -6.59 -14.86
N ASP A 63 -6.52 -5.76 -14.70
CA ASP A 63 -6.27 -4.98 -13.49
C ASP A 63 -6.85 -3.56 -13.52
N LYS A 64 -7.55 -3.21 -14.58
CA LYS A 64 -8.14 -1.89 -14.74
C LYS A 64 -8.98 -1.42 -13.55
N PRO A 65 -9.81 -2.28 -12.92
CA PRO A 65 -10.53 -1.91 -11.71
C PRO A 65 -9.62 -1.54 -10.55
N ILE A 66 -8.48 -2.22 -10.40
CA ILE A 66 -7.49 -1.96 -9.34
C ILE A 66 -6.82 -0.60 -9.58
N GLN A 67 -6.41 -0.33 -10.81
CA GLN A 67 -5.85 0.97 -11.20
C GLN A 67 -6.85 2.11 -10.96
N ASN A 68 -8.14 1.88 -11.22
CA ASN A 68 -9.18 2.87 -10.94
C ASN A 68 -9.30 3.18 -9.44
N ILE A 69 -9.19 2.18 -8.56
CA ILE A 69 -9.22 2.39 -7.10
C ILE A 69 -8.00 3.24 -6.69
N ILE A 70 -6.81 2.87 -7.15
CA ILE A 70 -5.57 3.58 -6.83
C ILE A 70 -5.64 5.04 -7.30
N ASN A 71 -6.13 5.27 -8.52
CA ASN A 71 -6.31 6.62 -9.07
C ASN A 71 -7.36 7.43 -8.29
N HIS A 72 -8.42 6.78 -7.84
CA HIS A 72 -9.48 7.44 -7.04
C HIS A 72 -8.96 7.92 -5.69
N LEU A 73 -8.10 7.14 -5.05
CA LEU A 73 -7.50 7.47 -3.74
C LEU A 73 -6.42 8.57 -3.81
N LYS A 74 -5.95 8.91 -5.01
CA LYS A 74 -5.03 10.03 -5.27
C LYS A 74 -3.77 10.02 -4.41
N PHE A 75 -3.09 8.87 -4.32
CA PHE A 75 -1.81 8.78 -3.63
C PHE A 75 -0.76 9.72 -4.26
N ASP A 76 0.06 10.34 -3.42
CA ASP A 76 1.19 11.17 -3.87
C ASP A 76 2.28 10.32 -4.53
N TYR A 77 2.48 9.09 -4.05
CA TYR A 77 3.47 8.12 -4.53
C TYR A 77 2.81 6.79 -4.83
N VAL A 78 3.08 6.23 -5.99
CA VAL A 78 2.48 4.96 -6.45
C VAL A 78 3.56 4.06 -7.03
N SER A 79 3.62 2.82 -6.55
CA SER A 79 4.40 1.75 -7.15
C SER A 79 3.55 0.49 -7.26
N VAL A 80 3.35 0.02 -8.47
CA VAL A 80 2.54 -1.17 -8.81
C VAL A 80 3.38 -2.16 -9.59
N GLY A 81 3.32 -3.43 -9.20
CA GLY A 81 3.93 -4.54 -9.95
C GLY A 81 5.43 -4.67 -9.79
N GLN A 82 6.06 -3.95 -8.87
CA GLN A 82 7.50 -4.03 -8.61
C GLN A 82 7.77 -4.74 -7.28
N SER A 83 8.84 -5.52 -7.26
CA SER A 83 9.41 -6.12 -6.04
C SER A 83 10.39 -5.15 -5.37
N GLY A 84 10.84 -5.48 -4.15
CA GLY A 84 11.81 -4.64 -3.43
C GLY A 84 11.17 -3.40 -2.80
N LYS A 85 10.09 -3.58 -2.07
CA LYS A 85 9.33 -2.49 -1.44
C LYS A 85 10.19 -1.54 -0.61
N LEU A 86 11.18 -2.05 0.11
CA LEU A 86 12.06 -1.21 0.93
C LEU A 86 12.91 -0.26 0.08
N ASP A 87 13.44 -0.72 -1.04
CA ASP A 87 14.25 0.12 -1.92
C ASP A 87 13.40 1.21 -2.59
N ILE A 88 12.17 0.87 -2.97
CA ILE A 88 11.20 1.84 -3.48
C ILE A 88 10.93 2.92 -2.44
N LEU A 89 10.65 2.53 -1.21
CA LEU A 89 10.39 3.47 -0.12
C LEU A 89 11.61 4.36 0.17
N LYS A 90 12.81 3.79 0.23
CA LYS A 90 14.06 4.55 0.43
C LYS A 90 14.26 5.61 -0.65
N LYS A 91 13.91 5.31 -1.91
CA LYS A 91 13.96 6.28 -3.00
C LYS A 91 13.00 7.45 -2.76
N TRP A 92 11.76 7.18 -2.36
CA TRP A 92 10.79 8.24 -2.05
C TRP A 92 11.21 9.10 -0.86
N VAL A 93 11.74 8.47 0.19
CA VAL A 93 12.27 9.16 1.38
C VAL A 93 13.41 10.11 1.00
N ALA A 94 14.32 9.69 0.12
CA ALA A 94 15.39 10.53 -0.40
C ALA A 94 14.86 11.69 -1.25
N GLU A 95 13.90 11.44 -2.13
CA GLU A 95 13.25 12.47 -2.95
C GLU A 95 12.53 13.54 -2.12
N MET A 96 11.93 13.13 -1.00
CA MET A 96 11.25 14.02 -0.06
C MET A 96 12.19 14.77 0.91
N ASP A 97 13.46 14.41 0.95
CA ASP A 97 14.44 14.90 1.94
C ASP A 97 13.95 14.71 3.38
N ILE A 98 13.48 13.50 3.67
CA ILE A 98 13.03 13.06 5.01
C ILE A 98 13.81 11.82 5.46
N GLU A 99 13.59 11.38 6.69
CA GLU A 99 14.19 10.17 7.25
C GLU A 99 13.17 9.03 7.36
N MET A 100 13.64 7.78 7.36
CA MET A 100 12.80 6.59 7.57
C MET A 100 12.02 6.66 8.89
N SER A 101 12.57 7.32 9.91
CA SER A 101 11.89 7.58 11.19
C SER A 101 10.65 8.48 11.07
N GLN A 102 10.50 9.19 9.95
CA GLN A 102 9.36 10.06 9.65
C GLN A 102 8.32 9.39 8.75
N VAL A 103 8.48 8.09 8.50
CA VAL A 103 7.55 7.28 7.70
C VAL A 103 6.73 6.38 8.59
N ALA A 104 5.44 6.27 8.30
CA ALA A 104 4.56 5.20 8.76
C ALA A 104 4.29 4.24 7.62
N TYR A 105 4.24 2.94 7.93
CA TYR A 105 3.92 1.90 6.95
C TYR A 105 2.92 0.89 7.51
N ILE A 106 1.97 0.50 6.67
CA ILE A 106 0.99 -0.53 6.98
C ILE A 106 1.13 -1.66 5.95
N GLY A 107 1.39 -2.86 6.42
CA GLY A 107 1.55 -4.06 5.60
C GLY A 107 1.07 -5.31 6.30
N ASP A 108 0.87 -6.41 5.58
CA ASP A 108 0.23 -7.62 6.11
C ASP A 108 0.97 -8.93 5.81
N ASP A 109 1.97 -8.91 4.93
CA ASP A 109 2.59 -10.14 4.42
C ASP A 109 4.13 -10.10 4.46
N ILE A 110 4.75 -11.20 4.13
CA ILE A 110 6.21 -11.42 4.16
C ILE A 110 6.97 -10.31 3.42
N SER A 111 6.46 -9.88 2.27
CA SER A 111 7.09 -8.82 1.47
C SER A 111 7.16 -7.46 2.16
N ASP A 112 6.34 -7.24 3.19
CA ASP A 112 6.27 -5.99 3.96
C ASP A 112 7.24 -5.96 5.14
N ILE A 113 7.71 -7.12 5.61
CA ILE A 113 8.53 -7.22 6.81
C ILE A 113 9.76 -6.30 6.78
N PRO A 114 10.57 -6.26 5.70
CA PRO A 114 11.73 -5.38 5.65
C PRO A 114 11.36 -3.89 5.81
N VAL A 115 10.20 -3.50 5.30
CA VAL A 115 9.70 -2.11 5.43
C VAL A 115 9.23 -1.85 6.84
N LEU A 116 8.40 -2.75 7.40
CA LEU A 116 7.87 -2.63 8.76
C LEU A 116 8.99 -2.48 9.80
N GLN A 117 10.11 -3.17 9.60
CA GLN A 117 11.28 -3.11 10.49
C GLN A 117 12.13 -1.82 10.33
N SER A 118 11.93 -1.06 9.26
CA SER A 118 12.79 0.08 8.90
C SER A 118 12.17 1.44 9.13
N VAL A 119 10.86 1.52 9.31
CA VAL A 119 10.12 2.79 9.44
C VAL A 119 9.97 3.24 10.89
N GLY A 120 9.63 4.52 11.08
CA GLY A 120 9.43 5.09 12.41
C GLY A 120 8.13 4.65 13.09
N PHE A 121 7.11 4.31 12.32
CA PHE A 121 5.86 3.75 12.83
C PHE A 121 5.37 2.63 11.91
N SER A 122 5.23 1.43 12.44
CA SER A 122 4.73 0.27 11.71
C SER A 122 3.40 -0.20 12.26
N ALA A 123 2.52 -0.65 11.38
CA ALA A 123 1.23 -1.21 11.72
C ALA A 123 0.87 -2.37 10.77
N CYS A 124 -0.02 -3.23 11.22
CA CYS A 124 -0.59 -4.28 10.38
C CYS A 124 -2.06 -4.51 10.75
N PRO A 125 -2.87 -5.01 9.81
CA PRO A 125 -4.22 -5.46 10.10
C PRO A 125 -4.24 -6.63 11.09
N ASN A 126 -5.35 -6.83 11.77
CA ASN A 126 -5.49 -7.92 12.74
C ASN A 126 -5.32 -9.31 12.13
N ASP A 127 -5.66 -9.47 10.86
CA ASP A 127 -5.55 -10.70 10.08
C ASP A 127 -4.25 -10.83 9.27
N ALA A 128 -3.27 -9.93 9.51
CA ALA A 128 -1.93 -10.06 8.96
C ALA A 128 -1.25 -11.35 9.44
N ILE A 129 -0.25 -11.81 8.72
CA ILE A 129 0.57 -12.95 9.16
C ILE A 129 1.26 -12.63 10.50
N ASP A 130 1.50 -13.66 11.30
CA ASP A 130 2.04 -13.46 12.66
C ASP A 130 3.40 -12.75 12.67
N GLN A 131 4.24 -12.97 11.67
CA GLN A 131 5.53 -12.31 11.52
C GLN A 131 5.44 -10.79 11.35
N CYS A 132 4.32 -10.27 10.86
CA CYS A 132 4.09 -8.83 10.76
C CYS A 132 3.64 -8.20 12.09
N LYS A 133 3.15 -9.02 13.03
CA LYS A 133 2.65 -8.57 14.35
C LYS A 133 3.75 -8.48 15.41
N ASP A 134 4.87 -9.12 15.16
CA ASP A 134 6.03 -9.14 16.06
C ASP A 134 6.91 -7.89 15.85
#